data_7ae8281fd63d1288655974d69622eae0
#
_entry.id   7ae8281fd63d1288655974d69622eae0
#
_cell.length_a   1.000
_cell.length_b   1.000
_cell.length_c   1.000
_cell.angle_alpha   90.00
_cell.angle_beta   90.00
_cell.angle_gamma   90.00
#
_symmetry.space_group_name_H-M   'P 1'
#
loop_
_entity.id
_entity.type
_entity.pdbx_description
1 polymer ?
#
loop_
_entity_poly.entity_id
_entity_poly.type
_entity_poly.pdbx_seq_one_letter_code
_entity_poly.pdbx_strand_id
1 'polypeptide(L)'
;MLNIKHTLIAVAIGLGALSASVSADLPDPGVTFTKGHTAIVITDPQNDFLSPKGVTWGLVGKSVTENNTVENIEKLFKVANTKDIPVFVSPHYYFPHDHKWEHGGALEVAMHKMGMFDRTDALNTKGFEGSGADWLARYKPYINNGKTVISSPHKVYGPETNDMILQLRKRGIDKIVLAGMSANLCTESHMREFMEQGFEVQVVSDATAAAQLPGMDGYKAAMVNVRMIANSVRTTAETVAQLEKEL
;
A
#
# COMPACT_ATOMS: atom_id res chain seq x y z
N MET A 1 68.32 -51.22 -29.82
CA MET A 1 66.91 -51.27 -29.36
C MET A 1 66.73 -50.30 -28.20
N LEU A 2 66.17 -49.13 -28.47
CA LEU A 2 65.99 -48.01 -27.51
C LEU A 2 64.58 -48.09 -26.94
N ASN A 3 64.45 -48.26 -25.62
CA ASN A 3 63.19 -48.30 -24.93
C ASN A 3 62.87 -46.88 -24.44
N ILE A 4 61.90 -46.20 -25.06
CA ILE A 4 61.42 -44.90 -24.62
C ILE A 4 60.23 -45.14 -23.71
N LYS A 5 60.40 -44.87 -22.42
CA LYS A 5 59.30 -44.84 -21.43
C LYS A 5 58.61 -43.48 -21.53
N HIS A 6 57.34 -43.46 -21.92
CA HIS A 6 56.51 -42.27 -21.90
C HIS A 6 55.91 -42.09 -20.49
N THR A 7 56.34 -41.05 -19.83
CA THR A 7 55.74 -40.61 -18.55
C THR A 7 54.58 -39.66 -18.87
N LEU A 8 53.36 -40.11 -18.63
CA LEU A 8 52.17 -39.25 -18.70
C LEU A 8 52.07 -38.45 -17.40
N ILE A 9 52.25 -37.13 -17.52
CA ILE A 9 51.94 -36.18 -16.42
C ILE A 9 50.48 -35.78 -16.55
N ALA A 10 49.63 -36.26 -15.64
CA ALA A 10 48.25 -35.83 -15.51
C ALA A 10 48.22 -34.49 -14.75
N VAL A 11 47.93 -33.40 -15.45
CA VAL A 11 47.64 -32.10 -14.83
C VAL A 11 46.16 -32.09 -14.42
N ALA A 12 45.89 -32.28 -13.15
CA ALA A 12 44.56 -32.04 -12.62
C ALA A 12 44.31 -30.57 -12.43
N ILE A 13 43.56 -29.97 -13.36
CA ILE A 13 43.02 -28.59 -13.22
C ILE A 13 41.86 -28.71 -12.29
N GLY A 14 42.05 -28.35 -11.02
CA GLY A 14 40.97 -28.17 -10.04
C GLY A 14 40.19 -26.92 -10.39
N LEU A 15 39.04 -27.07 -11.05
CA LEU A 15 38.01 -26.00 -11.07
C LEU A 15 37.44 -25.87 -9.66
N GLY A 16 38.01 -25.00 -8.86
CA GLY A 16 37.36 -24.48 -7.68
C GLY A 16 36.19 -23.63 -8.09
N ALA A 17 34.98 -24.18 -8.09
CA ALA A 17 33.77 -23.38 -8.18
C ALA A 17 33.68 -22.48 -6.94
N LEU A 18 34.11 -21.23 -7.08
CA LEU A 18 33.75 -20.18 -6.14
C LEU A 18 32.23 -19.98 -6.25
N SER A 19 31.48 -20.71 -5.42
CA SER A 19 30.08 -20.38 -5.15
C SER A 19 30.09 -19.08 -4.36
N ALA A 20 30.12 -17.95 -5.06
CA ALA A 20 29.75 -16.69 -4.47
C ALA A 20 28.28 -16.85 -4.06
N SER A 21 28.05 -17.01 -2.77
CA SER A 21 26.69 -16.83 -2.21
C SER A 21 26.33 -15.39 -2.49
N VAL A 22 25.55 -15.16 -3.55
CA VAL A 22 24.89 -13.88 -3.75
C VAL A 22 23.98 -13.71 -2.55
N SER A 23 24.39 -12.90 -1.59
CA SER A 23 23.51 -12.42 -0.55
C SER A 23 22.36 -11.73 -1.26
N ALA A 24 21.17 -12.33 -1.18
CA ALA A 24 19.99 -11.85 -1.89
C ALA A 24 19.33 -10.69 -1.13
N ASP A 25 20.11 -9.81 -0.53
CA ASP A 25 19.59 -8.56 0.02
C ASP A 25 19.28 -7.61 -1.14
N LEU A 26 17.98 -7.43 -1.37
CA LEU A 26 17.51 -6.44 -2.33
C LEU A 26 18.02 -5.05 -1.92
N PRO A 27 18.47 -4.22 -2.86
CA PRO A 27 18.82 -2.85 -2.55
C PRO A 27 17.64 -2.11 -1.93
N ASP A 28 17.96 -1.15 -1.10
CA ASP A 28 17.00 -0.20 -0.53
C ASP A 28 17.46 1.21 -0.92
N PRO A 29 17.01 1.71 -2.07
CA PRO A 29 17.46 3.02 -2.55
C PRO A 29 17.01 4.16 -1.63
N GLY A 30 15.98 3.91 -0.80
CA GLY A 30 15.41 4.93 0.07
C GLY A 30 14.59 5.98 -0.69
N VAL A 31 13.95 6.85 0.08
CA VAL A 31 13.30 8.08 -0.41
C VAL A 31 13.82 9.22 0.45
N THR A 32 14.26 10.32 -0.15
CA THR A 32 14.58 11.55 0.58
C THR A 32 13.41 12.52 0.45
N PHE A 33 12.78 12.83 1.57
CA PHE A 33 11.61 13.69 1.58
C PHE A 33 12.00 15.17 1.47
N THR A 34 11.23 15.90 0.68
CA THR A 34 11.47 17.32 0.40
C THR A 34 10.17 18.10 0.55
N LYS A 35 10.23 19.22 1.26
CA LYS A 35 9.06 20.08 1.47
C LYS A 35 8.49 20.57 0.13
N GLY A 36 7.19 20.50 -0.03
CA GLY A 36 6.49 20.87 -1.25
C GLY A 36 6.46 19.76 -2.34
N HIS A 37 7.26 18.67 -2.17
CA HIS A 37 7.31 17.55 -3.10
C HIS A 37 6.84 16.24 -2.49
N THR A 38 6.58 16.21 -1.19
CA THR A 38 6.20 15.02 -0.43
C THR A 38 4.72 15.06 -0.06
N ALA A 39 4.04 13.93 -0.17
CA ALA A 39 2.68 13.73 0.33
C ALA A 39 2.54 12.39 1.06
N ILE A 40 1.56 12.33 1.96
CA ILE A 40 1.09 11.07 2.54
C ILE A 40 -0.19 10.67 1.82
N VAL A 41 -0.22 9.46 1.27
CA VAL A 41 -1.38 8.87 0.60
C VAL A 41 -1.92 7.74 1.46
N ILE A 42 -3.22 7.80 1.78
CA ILE A 42 -3.92 6.77 2.55
C ILE A 42 -5.03 6.17 1.69
N THR A 43 -4.94 4.87 1.44
CA THR A 43 -5.98 4.11 0.73
C THR A 43 -7.02 3.59 1.71
N ASP A 44 -8.27 3.71 1.38
CA ASP A 44 -9.44 3.09 2.06
C ASP A 44 -9.44 3.19 3.60
N PRO A 45 -9.31 4.39 4.19
CA PRO A 45 -9.36 4.56 5.64
C PRO A 45 -10.80 4.46 6.21
N GLN A 46 -11.54 3.46 5.72
CA GLN A 46 -13.00 3.31 5.85
C GLN A 46 -13.38 2.25 6.87
N ASN A 47 -14.61 2.39 7.42
CA ASN A 47 -15.13 1.51 8.46
C ASN A 47 -15.17 0.04 8.07
N ASP A 48 -15.49 -0.29 6.81
CA ASP A 48 -15.59 -1.68 6.36
C ASP A 48 -14.30 -2.47 6.53
N PHE A 49 -13.14 -1.81 6.47
CA PHE A 49 -11.86 -2.42 6.76
C PHE A 49 -11.41 -2.26 8.22
N LEU A 50 -11.57 -1.06 8.79
CA LEU A 50 -10.83 -0.66 9.99
C LEU A 50 -11.68 -0.65 11.27
N SER A 51 -13.00 -0.81 11.15
CA SER A 51 -13.89 -0.93 12.29
C SER A 51 -14.15 -2.39 12.63
N PRO A 52 -14.16 -2.78 13.94
CA PRO A 52 -14.65 -4.09 14.37
C PRO A 52 -16.08 -4.42 13.92
N LYS A 53 -16.84 -3.42 13.50
CA LYS A 53 -18.20 -3.56 12.95
C LYS A 53 -18.23 -3.60 11.41
N GLY A 54 -17.09 -3.41 10.76
CA GLY A 54 -16.98 -3.45 9.28
C GLY A 54 -17.25 -4.85 8.74
N VAL A 55 -17.83 -4.92 7.55
CA VAL A 55 -18.25 -6.20 6.94
C VAL A 55 -17.09 -7.14 6.66
N THR A 56 -15.86 -6.62 6.54
CA THR A 56 -14.67 -7.43 6.30
C THR A 56 -13.84 -7.72 7.54
N TRP A 57 -14.27 -7.26 8.73
CA TRP A 57 -13.49 -7.41 9.95
C TRP A 57 -13.12 -8.86 10.27
N GLY A 58 -14.00 -9.81 10.01
CA GLY A 58 -13.72 -11.24 10.16
C GLY A 58 -12.56 -11.76 9.30
N LEU A 59 -12.21 -11.04 8.23
CA LEU A 59 -11.12 -11.40 7.31
C LEU A 59 -9.84 -10.62 7.60
N VAL A 60 -9.95 -9.33 7.93
CA VAL A 60 -8.80 -8.43 8.05
C VAL A 60 -8.44 -8.08 9.50
N GLY A 61 -9.40 -8.21 10.44
CA GLY A 61 -9.27 -7.69 11.79
C GLY A 61 -8.07 -8.22 12.57
N LYS A 62 -7.71 -9.49 12.36
CA LYS A 62 -6.50 -10.07 12.96
C LYS A 62 -5.24 -9.33 12.47
N SER A 63 -5.07 -9.17 11.16
CA SER A 63 -3.93 -8.47 10.57
C SER A 63 -3.91 -6.98 10.98
N VAL A 64 -5.07 -6.31 10.98
CA VAL A 64 -5.21 -4.91 11.44
C VAL A 64 -4.73 -4.75 12.89
N THR A 65 -5.10 -5.70 13.76
CA THR A 65 -4.73 -5.68 15.18
C THR A 65 -3.25 -6.00 15.38
N GLU A 66 -2.73 -7.04 14.73
CA GLU A 66 -1.33 -7.46 14.85
C GLU A 66 -0.36 -6.37 14.40
N ASN A 67 -0.70 -5.62 13.36
CA ASN A 67 0.11 -4.52 12.83
C ASN A 67 -0.15 -3.17 13.53
N ASN A 68 -1.11 -3.07 14.44
CA ASN A 68 -1.58 -1.79 15.01
C ASN A 68 -1.94 -0.77 13.90
N THR A 69 -2.50 -1.24 12.79
CA THR A 69 -2.70 -0.45 11.56
C THR A 69 -3.47 0.84 11.81
N VAL A 70 -4.52 0.75 12.65
CA VAL A 70 -5.37 1.91 12.97
C VAL A 70 -4.59 3.00 13.69
N GLU A 71 -3.82 2.64 14.70
CA GLU A 71 -2.99 3.58 15.47
C GLU A 71 -1.86 4.16 14.62
N ASN A 72 -1.30 3.35 13.76
CA ASN A 72 -0.18 3.73 12.90
C ASN A 72 -0.61 4.70 11.79
N ILE A 73 -1.75 4.48 11.14
CA ILE A 73 -2.33 5.45 10.21
C ILE A 73 -2.61 6.78 10.92
N GLU A 74 -3.12 6.76 12.16
CA GLU A 74 -3.34 8.01 12.90
C GLU A 74 -2.04 8.77 13.19
N LYS A 75 -0.93 8.08 13.49
CA LYS A 75 0.38 8.73 13.65
C LYS A 75 0.83 9.43 12.37
N LEU A 76 0.57 8.83 11.20
CA LEU A 76 0.86 9.46 9.91
C LEU A 76 0.01 10.73 9.70
N PHE A 77 -1.26 10.71 10.03
CA PHE A 77 -2.09 11.92 10.01
C PHE A 77 -1.56 13.00 10.97
N LYS A 78 -1.12 12.61 12.16
CA LYS A 78 -0.58 13.54 13.16
C LYS A 78 0.71 14.21 12.70
N VAL A 79 1.67 13.46 12.18
CA VAL A 79 2.91 14.03 11.66
C VAL A 79 2.66 14.91 10.44
N ALA A 80 1.72 14.52 9.56
CA ALA A 80 1.31 15.34 8.43
C ALA A 80 0.78 16.70 8.87
N ASN A 81 -0.08 16.72 9.89
CA ASN A 81 -0.64 17.95 10.43
C ASN A 81 0.44 18.82 11.11
N THR A 82 1.38 18.22 11.84
CA THR A 82 2.46 18.94 12.54
C THR A 82 3.46 19.55 11.57
N LYS A 83 3.78 18.84 10.49
CA LYS A 83 4.80 19.23 9.50
C LYS A 83 4.22 19.94 8.28
N ASP A 84 2.88 20.14 8.25
CA ASP A 84 2.15 20.70 7.11
C ASP A 84 2.42 19.92 5.80
N ILE A 85 2.42 18.58 5.90
CA ILE A 85 2.57 17.68 4.77
C ILE A 85 1.19 17.46 4.15
N PRO A 86 1.01 17.63 2.83
CA PRO A 86 -0.24 17.33 2.16
C PRO A 86 -0.66 15.87 2.34
N VAL A 87 -1.93 15.65 2.70
CA VAL A 87 -2.52 14.33 2.80
C VAL A 87 -3.52 14.13 1.67
N PHE A 88 -3.46 12.96 1.06
CA PHE A 88 -4.38 12.50 0.03
C PHE A 88 -5.05 11.22 0.49
N VAL A 89 -6.34 11.12 0.32
CA VAL A 89 -7.13 9.92 0.61
C VAL A 89 -7.72 9.38 -0.68
N SER A 90 -7.50 8.10 -0.94
CA SER A 90 -8.08 7.36 -2.07
C SER A 90 -9.19 6.46 -1.54
N PRO A 91 -10.46 6.82 -1.65
CA PRO A 91 -11.56 6.01 -1.14
C PRO A 91 -12.03 4.98 -2.15
N HIS A 92 -12.63 3.90 -1.65
CA HIS A 92 -13.36 2.95 -2.45
C HIS A 92 -14.87 3.11 -2.21
N TYR A 93 -15.64 3.36 -3.27
CA TYR A 93 -17.10 3.42 -3.17
C TYR A 93 -17.75 2.65 -4.32
N TYR A 94 -18.78 1.87 -3.99
CA TYR A 94 -19.70 1.32 -4.95
C TYR A 94 -21.04 2.08 -4.92
N PHE A 95 -21.57 2.32 -6.11
CA PHE A 95 -22.88 2.91 -6.32
C PHE A 95 -23.85 1.87 -6.86
N PRO A 96 -25.18 2.09 -6.83
CA PRO A 96 -26.16 1.10 -7.30
C PRO A 96 -25.93 0.58 -8.74
N HIS A 97 -25.34 1.40 -9.61
CA HIS A 97 -25.02 0.98 -10.97
C HIS A 97 -23.79 0.05 -11.05
N ASP A 98 -22.86 0.13 -10.11
CA ASP A 98 -21.67 -0.74 -10.08
C ASP A 98 -22.08 -2.22 -9.79
N HIS A 99 -23.14 -2.42 -9.00
CA HIS A 99 -23.70 -3.76 -8.73
C HIS A 99 -24.30 -4.48 -9.96
N LYS A 100 -24.35 -3.80 -11.10
CA LYS A 100 -24.82 -4.38 -12.38
C LYS A 100 -23.68 -4.85 -13.28
N TRP A 101 -22.45 -4.88 -12.77
CA TRP A 101 -21.32 -5.37 -13.55
C TRP A 101 -21.47 -6.85 -13.90
N GLU A 102 -21.25 -7.17 -15.18
CA GLU A 102 -21.34 -8.54 -15.71
C GLU A 102 -20.01 -9.30 -15.60
N HIS A 103 -18.89 -8.59 -15.53
CA HIS A 103 -17.53 -9.15 -15.61
C HIS A 103 -16.68 -8.82 -14.36
N GLY A 104 -17.28 -8.96 -13.18
CA GLY A 104 -16.56 -8.75 -11.91
C GLY A 104 -15.57 -9.88 -11.63
N GLY A 105 -14.39 -9.54 -11.08
CA GLY A 105 -13.45 -10.50 -10.51
C GLY A 105 -14.00 -11.15 -9.23
N ALA A 106 -13.37 -12.21 -8.77
CA ALA A 106 -13.85 -12.98 -7.61
C ALA A 106 -14.09 -12.12 -6.36
N LEU A 107 -13.17 -11.21 -6.05
CA LEU A 107 -13.30 -10.34 -4.89
C LEU A 107 -14.34 -9.24 -5.10
N GLU A 108 -14.46 -8.66 -6.29
CA GLU A 108 -15.51 -7.68 -6.61
C GLU A 108 -16.91 -8.27 -6.42
N VAL A 109 -17.13 -9.49 -6.91
CA VAL A 109 -18.37 -10.23 -6.69
C VAL A 109 -18.63 -10.46 -5.18
N ALA A 110 -17.60 -10.77 -4.42
CA ALA A 110 -17.73 -10.96 -2.96
C ALA A 110 -18.05 -9.64 -2.25
N MET A 111 -17.37 -8.55 -2.60
CA MET A 111 -17.60 -7.22 -2.04
C MET A 111 -19.03 -6.73 -2.31
N HIS A 112 -19.52 -6.88 -3.55
CA HIS A 112 -20.89 -6.54 -3.90
C HIS A 112 -21.92 -7.34 -3.08
N LYS A 113 -21.68 -8.65 -2.88
CA LYS A 113 -22.57 -9.49 -2.06
C LYS A 113 -22.61 -9.09 -0.59
N MET A 114 -21.52 -8.57 -0.07
CA MET A 114 -21.44 -8.12 1.31
C MET A 114 -21.94 -6.67 1.51
N GLY A 115 -22.20 -5.94 0.43
CA GLY A 115 -22.52 -4.52 0.48
C GLY A 115 -21.34 -3.66 0.98
N MET A 116 -20.10 -4.11 0.69
CA MET A 116 -18.89 -3.43 1.10
C MET A 116 -18.74 -2.11 0.36
N PHE A 117 -18.46 -1.01 1.09
CA PHE A 117 -18.27 0.34 0.56
C PHE A 117 -19.47 0.92 -0.20
N ASP A 118 -20.66 0.37 0.02
CA ASP A 118 -21.85 0.83 -0.67
C ASP A 118 -22.23 2.24 -0.29
N ARG A 119 -22.56 3.01 -1.31
CA ARG A 119 -23.17 4.34 -1.19
C ARG A 119 -24.47 4.38 -1.98
N THR A 120 -25.43 5.15 -1.47
CA THR A 120 -26.75 5.31 -2.12
C THR A 120 -26.63 5.97 -3.48
N ASP A 121 -25.71 6.94 -3.64
CA ASP A 121 -25.54 7.74 -4.84
C ASP A 121 -24.21 8.51 -4.81
N ALA A 122 -23.71 8.91 -5.97
CA ALA A 122 -22.49 9.69 -6.08
C ALA A 122 -22.63 11.12 -5.51
N LEU A 123 -23.80 11.73 -5.65
CA LEU A 123 -24.09 13.10 -5.26
C LEU A 123 -24.92 13.20 -3.96
N ASN A 124 -25.39 12.07 -3.44
CA ASN A 124 -26.23 12.02 -2.26
C ASN A 124 -25.50 11.29 -1.13
N THR A 125 -25.36 11.96 0.01
CA THR A 125 -24.69 11.43 1.21
C THR A 125 -25.67 10.80 2.22
N LYS A 126 -26.93 10.62 1.88
CA LYS A 126 -27.91 9.98 2.77
C LYS A 126 -27.45 8.57 3.13
N GLY A 127 -27.40 8.27 4.43
CA GLY A 127 -26.96 6.97 4.95
C GLY A 127 -25.45 6.74 4.89
N PHE A 128 -24.66 7.73 4.49
CA PHE A 128 -23.19 7.61 4.45
C PHE A 128 -22.58 7.66 5.86
N GLU A 129 -23.04 8.58 6.69
CA GLU A 129 -22.47 8.78 8.02
C GLU A 129 -22.63 7.52 8.88
N GLY A 130 -21.51 7.04 9.42
CA GLY A 130 -21.42 5.82 10.21
C GLY A 130 -21.59 4.51 9.43
N SER A 131 -21.77 4.57 8.09
CA SER A 131 -21.80 3.39 7.23
C SER A 131 -20.44 2.71 7.11
N GLY A 132 -20.38 1.54 6.50
CA GLY A 132 -19.13 0.86 6.15
C GLY A 132 -18.23 1.68 5.22
N ALA A 133 -18.84 2.44 4.33
CA ALA A 133 -18.16 3.32 3.38
C ALA A 133 -17.63 4.62 4.01
N ASP A 134 -18.12 5.03 5.19
CA ASP A 134 -17.64 6.23 5.88
C ASP A 134 -16.24 6.04 6.48
N TRP A 135 -15.57 7.13 6.72
CA TRP A 135 -14.25 7.16 7.36
C TRP A 135 -14.31 6.57 8.78
N LEU A 136 -13.26 5.87 9.20
CA LEU A 136 -13.14 5.50 10.60
C LEU A 136 -13.22 6.77 11.46
N ALA A 137 -14.08 6.75 12.48
CA ALA A 137 -14.45 7.95 13.24
C ALA A 137 -13.24 8.74 13.76
N ARG A 138 -12.17 8.06 14.20
CA ARG A 138 -10.95 8.70 14.71
C ARG A 138 -10.15 9.44 13.63
N TYR A 139 -10.38 9.16 12.32
CA TYR A 139 -9.69 9.86 11.23
C TYR A 139 -10.47 11.07 10.70
N LYS A 140 -11.75 11.18 10.99
CA LYS A 140 -12.60 12.30 10.52
C LYS A 140 -12.00 13.69 10.79
N PRO A 141 -11.40 13.98 11.96
CA PRO A 141 -10.79 15.28 12.21
C PRO A 141 -9.62 15.62 11.26
N TYR A 142 -8.93 14.61 10.75
CA TYR A 142 -7.81 14.77 9.82
C TYR A 142 -8.27 14.78 8.36
N ILE A 143 -9.31 14.03 8.02
CA ILE A 143 -9.81 13.92 6.64
C ILE A 143 -10.73 15.11 6.30
N ASN A 144 -11.63 15.47 7.23
CA ASN A 144 -12.64 16.53 7.01
C ASN A 144 -12.13 17.93 7.42
N ASN A 145 -10.83 18.16 7.42
CA ASN A 145 -10.19 19.40 7.87
C ASN A 145 -10.14 20.53 6.82
N GLY A 146 -10.65 20.29 5.63
CA GLY A 146 -10.61 21.24 4.50
C GLY A 146 -9.24 21.36 3.80
N LYS A 147 -8.20 20.64 4.28
CA LYS A 147 -6.86 20.61 3.68
C LYS A 147 -6.56 19.26 2.99
N THR A 148 -7.06 18.16 3.53
CA THR A 148 -6.89 16.82 2.98
C THR A 148 -7.60 16.72 1.64
N VAL A 149 -6.91 16.20 0.63
CA VAL A 149 -7.45 15.94 -0.69
C VAL A 149 -8.10 14.58 -0.71
N ILE A 150 -9.40 14.53 -0.91
CA ILE A 150 -10.13 13.30 -1.13
C ILE A 150 -10.28 13.15 -2.64
N SER A 151 -9.62 12.15 -3.23
CA SER A 151 -9.76 11.87 -4.66
C SER A 151 -11.15 11.30 -4.97
N SER A 152 -11.52 11.32 -6.23
CA SER A 152 -12.64 10.52 -6.72
C SER A 152 -12.45 9.05 -6.31
N PRO A 153 -13.50 8.28 -6.05
CA PRO A 153 -13.35 6.91 -5.61
C PRO A 153 -12.71 6.04 -6.69
N HIS A 154 -11.78 5.19 -6.31
CA HIS A 154 -11.42 4.08 -7.17
C HIS A 154 -12.49 2.98 -7.09
N LYS A 155 -12.58 2.15 -8.12
CA LYS A 155 -13.67 1.19 -8.29
C LYS A 155 -13.22 -0.26 -8.21
N VAL A 156 -11.94 -0.51 -8.46
CA VAL A 156 -11.34 -1.84 -8.34
C VAL A 156 -10.23 -1.75 -7.30
N TYR A 157 -8.96 -1.66 -7.68
CA TYR A 157 -7.89 -1.62 -6.67
C TYR A 157 -6.95 -0.42 -6.83
N GLY A 158 -6.61 -0.06 -8.04
CA GLY A 158 -5.65 1.00 -8.32
C GLY A 158 -6.27 2.37 -8.57
N PRO A 159 -5.44 3.41 -8.66
CA PRO A 159 -5.89 4.78 -8.88
C PRO A 159 -6.22 5.10 -10.34
N GLU A 160 -6.20 4.11 -11.24
CA GLU A 160 -6.43 4.30 -12.68
C GLU A 160 -7.84 4.81 -12.98
N THR A 161 -8.80 4.53 -12.08
CA THR A 161 -10.20 4.96 -12.23
C THR A 161 -10.53 6.23 -11.46
N ASN A 162 -9.54 6.87 -10.82
CA ASN A 162 -9.72 8.10 -10.05
C ASN A 162 -8.76 9.22 -10.49
N ASP A 163 -8.81 10.36 -9.81
CA ASP A 163 -8.00 11.53 -10.12
C ASP A 163 -6.76 11.71 -9.22
N MET A 164 -6.37 10.67 -8.45
CA MET A 164 -5.29 10.75 -7.47
C MET A 164 -3.98 11.24 -8.10
N ILE A 165 -3.55 10.62 -9.19
CA ILE A 165 -2.30 10.97 -9.88
C ILE A 165 -2.35 12.41 -10.40
N LEU A 166 -3.47 12.82 -10.98
CA LEU A 166 -3.67 14.20 -11.43
C LEU A 166 -3.52 15.18 -10.26
N GLN A 167 -4.15 14.90 -9.13
CA GLN A 167 -4.11 15.76 -7.94
C GLN A 167 -2.68 15.88 -7.38
N LEU A 168 -1.93 14.77 -7.31
CA LEU A 168 -0.54 14.75 -6.88
C LEU A 168 0.35 15.58 -7.82
N ARG A 169 0.29 15.30 -9.13
CA ARG A 169 1.09 15.99 -10.15
C ARG A 169 0.80 17.49 -10.22
N LYS A 170 -0.47 17.90 -10.15
CA LYS A 170 -0.86 19.32 -10.16
C LYS A 170 -0.35 20.11 -8.94
N ARG A 171 0.04 19.41 -7.87
CA ARG A 171 0.65 20.01 -6.67
C ARG A 171 2.18 19.85 -6.61
N GLY A 172 2.80 19.34 -7.67
CA GLY A 172 4.25 19.15 -7.73
C GLY A 172 4.77 18.00 -6.85
N ILE A 173 3.90 17.08 -6.43
CA ILE A 173 4.27 15.93 -5.61
C ILE A 173 4.94 14.88 -6.51
N ASP A 174 6.08 14.38 -6.07
CA ASP A 174 6.83 13.28 -6.68
C ASP A 174 7.31 12.22 -5.67
N LYS A 175 7.13 12.48 -4.36
CA LYS A 175 7.50 11.58 -3.26
C LYS A 175 6.28 11.23 -2.42
N ILE A 176 6.07 9.94 -2.20
CA ILE A 176 4.86 9.42 -1.57
C ILE A 176 5.22 8.54 -0.39
N VAL A 177 4.63 8.84 0.76
CA VAL A 177 4.48 7.92 1.88
C VAL A 177 3.13 7.23 1.72
N LEU A 178 3.12 5.93 1.48
CA LEU A 178 1.91 5.16 1.19
C LEU A 178 1.52 4.25 2.34
N ALA A 179 0.27 4.32 2.77
CA ALA A 179 -0.34 3.48 3.79
C ALA A 179 -1.82 3.24 3.50
N GLY A 180 -2.50 2.44 4.32
CA GLY A 180 -3.94 2.19 4.20
C GLY A 180 -4.28 0.74 3.90
N MET A 181 -5.43 0.49 3.34
CA MET A 181 -5.99 -0.84 3.12
C MET A 181 -6.21 -1.13 1.63
N SER A 182 -6.21 -2.36 1.19
CA SER A 182 -5.62 -3.53 1.81
C SER A 182 -4.23 -3.76 1.23
N ALA A 183 -3.30 -4.26 2.03
CA ALA A 183 -1.88 -4.34 1.67
C ALA A 183 -1.62 -4.96 0.30
N ASN A 184 -2.24 -6.12 0.01
CA ASN A 184 -2.06 -6.90 -1.23
C ASN A 184 -3.05 -6.54 -2.34
N LEU A 185 -3.85 -5.49 -2.16
CA LEU A 185 -4.88 -5.05 -3.10
C LEU A 185 -4.70 -3.56 -3.40
N CYS A 186 -5.53 -2.70 -2.80
CA CYS A 186 -5.54 -1.29 -3.14
C CYS A 186 -4.21 -0.59 -2.83
N THR A 187 -3.59 -0.86 -1.68
CA THR A 187 -2.28 -0.28 -1.33
C THR A 187 -1.20 -0.72 -2.33
N GLU A 188 -1.12 -2.03 -2.64
CA GLU A 188 -0.16 -2.54 -3.63
C GLU A 188 -0.43 -2.01 -5.03
N SER A 189 -1.70 -1.94 -5.46
CA SER A 189 -2.05 -1.43 -6.79
C SER A 189 -1.70 0.06 -6.93
N HIS A 190 -1.96 0.86 -5.89
CA HIS A 190 -1.53 2.26 -5.86
C HIS A 190 -0.01 2.40 -5.91
N MET A 191 0.73 1.57 -5.14
CA MET A 191 2.20 1.55 -5.21
C MET A 191 2.68 1.29 -6.63
N ARG A 192 2.16 0.25 -7.28
CA ARG A 192 2.57 -0.13 -8.65
C ARG A 192 2.32 1.00 -9.63
N GLU A 193 1.13 1.57 -9.63
CA GLU A 193 0.79 2.66 -10.53
C GLU A 193 1.60 3.92 -10.24
N PHE A 194 1.86 4.27 -8.98
CA PHE A 194 2.74 5.39 -8.65
C PHE A 194 4.16 5.18 -9.17
N MET A 195 4.71 3.96 -9.03
CA MET A 195 6.03 3.63 -9.59
C MET A 195 6.05 3.76 -11.12
N GLU A 196 5.03 3.25 -11.82
CA GLU A 196 4.91 3.36 -13.29
C GLU A 196 4.74 4.82 -13.75
N GLN A 197 4.13 5.67 -12.92
CA GLN A 197 3.99 7.11 -13.17
C GLN A 197 5.21 7.93 -12.72
N GLY A 198 6.28 7.29 -12.25
CA GLY A 198 7.55 7.93 -11.91
C GLY A 198 7.54 8.69 -10.59
N PHE A 199 6.77 8.24 -9.60
CA PHE A 199 6.89 8.70 -8.23
C PHE A 199 7.92 7.88 -7.46
N GLU A 200 8.56 8.47 -6.47
CA GLU A 200 9.30 7.74 -5.44
C GLU A 200 8.32 7.33 -4.32
N VAL A 201 8.27 6.04 -3.99
CA VAL A 201 7.28 5.50 -3.04
C VAL A 201 7.95 4.81 -1.87
N GLN A 202 7.64 5.28 -0.65
CA GLN A 202 7.91 4.58 0.59
C GLN A 202 6.60 3.98 1.13
N VAL A 203 6.55 2.66 1.27
CA VAL A 203 5.41 1.96 1.89
C VAL A 203 5.63 1.81 3.38
N VAL A 204 4.61 2.14 4.17
CA VAL A 204 4.64 2.01 5.63
C VAL A 204 4.08 0.64 6.03
N SER A 205 4.97 -0.30 6.33
CA SER A 205 4.65 -1.72 6.49
C SER A 205 3.63 -2.04 7.58
N ASP A 206 3.69 -1.35 8.71
CA ASP A 206 2.80 -1.54 9.86
C ASP A 206 1.59 -0.58 9.88
N ALA A 207 1.45 0.25 8.84
CA ALA A 207 0.27 1.09 8.60
C ALA A 207 -0.61 0.54 7.47
N THR A 208 -0.50 -0.75 7.20
CA THR A 208 -1.33 -1.51 6.26
C THR A 208 -1.61 -2.91 6.81
N ALA A 209 -2.66 -3.54 6.33
CA ALA A 209 -3.06 -4.89 6.72
C ALA A 209 -3.79 -5.58 5.56
N ALA A 210 -4.04 -6.87 5.67
CA ALA A 210 -4.75 -7.62 4.62
C ALA A 210 -5.57 -8.78 5.19
N ALA A 211 -6.41 -9.35 4.33
CA ALA A 211 -7.18 -10.54 4.68
C ALA A 211 -6.27 -11.75 4.96
N GLN A 212 -6.65 -12.52 5.96
CA GLN A 212 -6.07 -13.81 6.29
C GLN A 212 -7.13 -14.89 6.20
N LEU A 213 -6.92 -15.86 5.32
CA LEU A 213 -7.77 -17.01 5.08
C LEU A 213 -6.96 -18.29 5.25
N PRO A 214 -7.58 -19.46 5.47
CA PRO A 214 -6.85 -20.71 5.51
C PRO A 214 -5.98 -20.91 4.25
N GLY A 215 -4.66 -21.01 4.45
CA GLY A 215 -3.69 -21.16 3.36
C GLY A 215 -3.38 -19.89 2.56
N MET A 216 -3.98 -18.74 2.89
CA MET A 216 -3.72 -17.47 2.22
C MET A 216 -3.49 -16.35 3.24
N ASP A 217 -2.32 -15.73 3.18
CA ASP A 217 -1.96 -14.56 4.01
C ASP A 217 -1.64 -13.39 3.07
N GLY A 218 -2.62 -12.50 2.92
CA GLY A 218 -2.50 -11.36 2.02
C GLY A 218 -1.43 -10.37 2.45
N TYR A 219 -1.20 -10.21 3.75
CA TYR A 219 -0.17 -9.31 4.26
C TYR A 219 1.24 -9.82 3.90
N LYS A 220 1.52 -11.09 4.14
CA LYS A 220 2.82 -11.68 3.76
C LYS A 220 3.03 -11.63 2.25
N ALA A 221 2.01 -11.92 1.46
CA ALA A 221 2.09 -11.81 0.00
C ALA A 221 2.42 -10.39 -0.44
N ALA A 222 1.75 -9.38 0.14
CA ALA A 222 2.03 -7.97 -0.14
C ALA A 222 3.47 -7.59 0.21
N MET A 223 3.97 -7.98 1.39
CA MET A 223 5.31 -7.57 1.84
C MET A 223 6.42 -8.10 0.93
N VAL A 224 6.24 -9.26 0.29
CA VAL A 224 7.17 -9.75 -0.74
C VAL A 224 7.20 -8.76 -1.92
N ASN A 225 6.03 -8.42 -2.47
CA ASN A 225 5.93 -7.53 -3.62
C ASN A 225 6.40 -6.10 -3.29
N VAL A 226 5.95 -5.58 -2.15
CA VAL A 226 6.32 -4.23 -1.69
C VAL A 226 7.83 -4.12 -1.54
N ARG A 227 8.49 -5.11 -0.93
CA ARG A 227 9.95 -5.11 -0.74
C ARG A 227 10.70 -5.17 -2.07
N MET A 228 10.13 -5.79 -3.10
CA MET A 228 10.74 -5.90 -4.42
C MET A 228 10.50 -4.65 -5.31
N ILE A 229 9.45 -3.89 -5.06
CA ILE A 229 8.96 -2.87 -6.01
C ILE A 229 9.15 -1.45 -5.48
N ALA A 230 8.80 -1.19 -4.20
CA ALA A 230 8.88 0.15 -3.64
C ALA A 230 10.33 0.64 -3.51
N ASN A 231 10.54 1.96 -3.57
CA ASN A 231 11.84 2.54 -3.29
C ASN A 231 12.30 2.28 -1.85
N SER A 232 11.36 2.20 -0.91
CA SER A 232 11.65 1.96 0.49
C SER A 232 10.47 1.31 1.21
N VAL A 233 10.77 0.52 2.23
CA VAL A 233 9.77 -0.06 3.15
C VAL A 233 10.22 0.26 4.57
N ARG A 234 9.39 0.97 5.32
CA ARG A 234 9.69 1.39 6.69
C ARG A 234 8.50 1.14 7.61
N THR A 235 8.77 1.03 8.89
CA THR A 235 7.73 1.10 9.91
C THR A 235 7.19 2.51 10.08
N THR A 236 6.05 2.67 10.72
CA THR A 236 5.49 3.99 11.08
C THR A 236 6.46 4.80 11.93
N ALA A 237 7.14 4.16 12.89
CA ALA A 237 8.09 4.86 13.77
C ALA A 237 9.29 5.42 12.99
N GLU A 238 9.86 4.62 12.09
CA GLU A 238 10.96 5.04 11.21
C GLU A 238 10.52 6.15 10.26
N THR A 239 9.32 6.00 9.65
CA THR A 239 8.77 6.99 8.71
C THR A 239 8.50 8.33 9.40
N VAL A 240 7.90 8.32 10.60
CA VAL A 240 7.64 9.55 11.36
C VAL A 240 8.95 10.24 11.73
N ALA A 241 9.92 9.49 12.25
CA ALA A 241 11.25 10.04 12.60
C ALA A 241 11.96 10.64 11.38
N GLN A 242 11.84 10.00 10.22
CA GLN A 242 12.41 10.51 8.97
C GLN A 242 11.73 11.81 8.53
N LEU A 243 10.38 11.85 8.50
CA LEU A 243 9.61 13.04 8.15
C LEU A 243 9.88 14.21 9.12
N GLU A 244 10.01 13.94 10.42
CA GLU A 244 10.33 14.95 11.41
C GLU A 244 11.73 15.57 11.21
N LYS A 245 12.68 14.76 10.75
CA LYS A 245 14.07 15.18 10.51
C LYS A 245 14.24 15.93 9.19
N GLU A 246 13.55 15.50 8.13
CA GLU A 246 13.77 15.99 6.77
C GLU A 246 12.86 17.17 6.38
N LEU A 247 11.67 17.30 7.01
CA LEU A 247 10.68 18.33 6.75
C LEU A 247 10.41 19.22 7.97
#